data_96ba697a70fd7da3aefba4a706dc7baa
#
_entry.id   96ba697a70fd7da3aefba4a706dc7baa
#
_cell.length_a   1.000
_cell.length_b   1.000
_cell.length_c   1.000
_cell.angle_alpha   90.00
_cell.angle_beta   90.00
_cell.angle_gamma   90.00
#
_symmetry.space_group_name_H-M   'P 1'
#
loop_
_entity.id
_entity.type
_entity.pdbx_description
1 polymer ?
#
loop_
_entity_poly.entity_id
_entity_poly.type
_entity_poly.pdbx_seq_one_letter_code
_entity_poly.pdbx_strand_id
1 'polypeptide(L)'
;ENVLTNIVYLENRDLADNGLQLYEFINCSDALVSDYSSVAIDYLLLDRPLGFTLDDYEAYTESRGWVFDDPLEYMPGEHMYNMQDFENFILDIKNGKDNYKEQRASVRAKTHNVCDNYCQRVLDYFNITM
;
A
#
# COMPACT_ATOMS: atom_id res chain seq x y z
N GLU A 1 -13.00 20.80 21.68
CA GLU A 1 -12.82 19.71 20.70
C GLU A 1 -12.02 20.28 19.53
N ASN A 2 -10.79 19.85 19.36
CA ASN A 2 -10.00 20.19 18.16
C ASN A 2 -10.60 19.38 17.00
N VAL A 3 -11.42 20.03 16.20
CA VAL A 3 -11.92 19.44 14.95
C VAL A 3 -10.73 19.46 13.97
N LEU A 4 -10.18 18.30 13.68
CA LEU A 4 -9.17 18.16 12.62
C LEU A 4 -9.87 18.38 11.28
N THR A 5 -9.64 19.52 10.65
CA THR A 5 -10.35 19.93 9.42
C THR A 5 -9.75 19.30 8.15
N ASN A 6 -8.60 18.66 8.27
CA ASN A 6 -7.84 18.04 7.18
C ASN A 6 -7.78 16.51 7.26
N ILE A 7 -8.50 15.90 8.22
CA ILE A 7 -8.62 14.44 8.34
C ILE A 7 -10.08 14.07 8.14
N VAL A 8 -10.32 13.13 7.24
CA VAL A 8 -11.63 12.53 6.99
C VAL A 8 -11.55 11.06 7.35
N TYR A 9 -12.40 10.62 8.26
CA TYR A 9 -12.56 9.21 8.58
C TYR A 9 -13.60 8.61 7.63
N LEU A 10 -13.25 7.55 6.94
CA LEU A 10 -14.12 6.83 6.00
C LEU A 10 -14.19 5.36 6.39
N GLU A 11 -15.41 4.84 6.46
CA GLU A 11 -15.67 3.42 6.57
C GLU A 11 -15.97 2.82 5.18
N ASN A 12 -15.84 1.49 5.06
CA ASN A 12 -16.22 0.80 3.82
C ASN A 12 -17.67 1.08 3.40
N ARG A 13 -18.54 1.34 4.36
CA ARG A 13 -19.93 1.71 4.11
C ARG A 13 -20.05 3.06 3.41
N ASP A 14 -19.21 4.04 3.80
CA ASP A 14 -19.24 5.38 3.20
C ASP A 14 -18.86 5.31 1.73
N LEU A 15 -17.89 4.46 1.38
CA LEU A 15 -17.52 4.22 -0.01
C LEU A 15 -18.66 3.54 -0.78
N ALA A 16 -19.25 2.48 -0.21
CA ALA A 16 -20.34 1.73 -0.84
C ALA A 16 -21.59 2.59 -1.07
N ASP A 17 -21.98 3.41 -0.11
CA ASP A 17 -23.14 4.33 -0.20
C ASP A 17 -22.95 5.38 -1.30
N ASN A 18 -21.69 5.67 -1.68
CA ASN A 18 -21.32 6.55 -2.79
C ASN A 18 -20.99 5.79 -4.11
N GLY A 19 -21.20 4.48 -4.15
CA GLY A 19 -20.96 3.65 -5.33
C GLY A 19 -19.49 3.47 -5.67
N LEU A 20 -18.58 3.65 -4.70
CA LEU A 20 -17.14 3.52 -4.85
C LEU A 20 -16.64 2.22 -4.22
N GLN A 21 -15.60 1.64 -4.82
CA GLN A 21 -14.82 0.57 -4.22
C GLN A 21 -13.50 1.11 -3.66
N LEU A 22 -12.92 0.38 -2.69
CA LEU A 22 -11.65 0.77 -2.07
C LEU A 22 -10.55 1.06 -3.10
N TYR A 23 -10.39 0.19 -4.09
CA TYR A 23 -9.33 0.35 -5.10
C TYR A 23 -9.58 1.53 -6.06
N GLU A 24 -10.82 1.86 -6.34
CA GLU A 24 -11.17 3.08 -7.09
C GLU A 24 -10.82 4.32 -6.28
N PHE A 25 -11.11 4.29 -4.97
CA PHE A 25 -10.81 5.39 -4.08
C PHE A 25 -9.30 5.62 -3.92
N ILE A 26 -8.52 4.57 -3.59
CA ILE A 26 -7.07 4.71 -3.41
C ILE A 26 -6.34 5.08 -4.71
N ASN A 27 -6.91 4.75 -5.86
CA ASN A 27 -6.36 5.20 -7.16
C ASN A 27 -6.36 6.73 -7.31
N CYS A 28 -7.13 7.45 -6.52
CA CYS A 28 -7.17 8.92 -6.54
C CYS A 28 -6.19 9.57 -5.53
N SER A 29 -5.48 8.78 -4.72
CA SER A 29 -4.56 9.31 -3.70
C SER A 29 -3.18 9.62 -4.27
N ASP A 30 -2.49 10.61 -3.73
CA ASP A 30 -1.12 10.96 -4.10
C ASP A 30 -0.07 10.06 -3.44
N ALA A 31 -0.41 9.48 -2.29
CA ALA A 31 0.42 8.55 -1.53
C ALA A 31 -0.46 7.62 -0.70
N LEU A 32 0.11 6.51 -0.23
CA LEU A 32 -0.52 5.59 0.70
C LEU A 32 0.36 5.41 1.94
N VAL A 33 -0.25 5.49 3.11
CA VAL A 33 0.32 4.97 4.35
C VAL A 33 -0.39 3.68 4.71
N SER A 34 0.35 2.63 4.94
CA SER A 34 -0.17 1.31 5.29
C SER A 34 0.61 0.74 6.47
N ASP A 35 0.07 -0.28 7.07
CA ASP A 35 0.76 -1.18 7.98
C ASP A 35 1.34 -2.39 7.20
N TYR A 36 1.11 -3.59 7.69
CA TYR A 36 1.51 -4.87 7.07
C TYR A 36 0.47 -5.39 6.06
N SER A 37 -0.42 -4.55 5.59
CA SER A 37 -1.51 -4.94 4.69
C SER A 37 -1.03 -5.16 3.27
N SER A 38 -1.56 -6.21 2.63
CA SER A 38 -1.28 -6.52 1.21
C SER A 38 -1.73 -5.42 0.24
N VAL A 39 -2.60 -4.50 0.66
CA VAL A 39 -3.00 -3.34 -0.17
C VAL A 39 -1.80 -2.50 -0.61
N ALA A 40 -0.74 -2.45 0.20
CA ALA A 40 0.49 -1.76 -0.17
C ALA A 40 1.19 -2.41 -1.38
N ILE A 41 1.12 -3.73 -1.50
CA ILE A 41 1.67 -4.45 -2.66
C ILE A 41 0.87 -4.10 -3.92
N ASP A 42 -0.46 -4.08 -3.83
CA ASP A 42 -1.31 -3.70 -4.97
C ASP A 42 -1.09 -2.24 -5.36
N TYR A 43 -0.82 -1.36 -4.39
CA TYR A 43 -0.55 0.06 -4.63
C TYR A 43 0.74 0.31 -5.43
N LEU A 44 1.68 -0.64 -5.47
CA LEU A 44 2.88 -0.58 -6.30
C LEU A 44 2.57 -0.41 -7.80
N LEU A 45 1.39 -0.85 -8.24
CA LEU A 45 0.93 -0.66 -9.63
C LEU A 45 0.76 0.81 -10.00
N LEU A 46 0.52 1.69 -9.03
CA LEU A 46 0.35 3.13 -9.26
C LEU A 46 1.69 3.88 -9.29
N ASP A 47 2.78 3.26 -8.85
CA ASP A 47 4.12 3.86 -8.71
C ASP A 47 4.11 5.20 -7.97
N ARG A 48 3.32 5.29 -6.90
CA ARG A 48 3.20 6.46 -6.03
C ARG A 48 3.88 6.20 -4.68
N PRO A 49 4.27 7.27 -3.94
CA PRO A 49 4.93 7.13 -2.65
C PRO A 49 4.15 6.28 -1.66
N LEU A 50 4.90 5.45 -0.92
CA LEU A 50 4.41 4.59 0.15
C LEU A 50 5.11 4.91 1.46
N GLY A 51 4.35 4.87 2.55
CA GLY A 51 4.86 4.86 3.91
C GLY A 51 4.31 3.66 4.68
N PHE A 52 5.11 3.10 5.57
CA PHE A 52 4.76 1.94 6.37
C PHE A 52 4.88 2.28 7.86
N THR A 53 3.78 2.12 8.60
CA THR A 53 3.78 2.26 10.07
C THR A 53 4.32 0.97 10.69
N LEU A 54 5.44 1.06 11.38
CA LEU A 54 6.20 -0.04 11.94
C LEU A 54 6.42 0.13 13.46
N ASP A 55 5.57 0.88 14.12
CA ASP A 55 5.66 1.18 15.55
C ASP A 55 5.45 -0.06 16.44
N ASP A 56 4.77 -1.09 15.94
CA ASP A 56 4.55 -2.37 16.60
C ASP A 56 5.25 -3.56 15.91
N TYR A 57 6.26 -3.31 15.07
CA TYR A 57 6.92 -4.33 14.24
C TYR A 57 7.40 -5.56 15.01
N GLU A 58 8.02 -5.37 16.17
CA GLU A 58 8.50 -6.47 17.00
C GLU A 58 7.34 -7.33 17.54
N ALA A 59 6.29 -6.69 18.06
CA ALA A 59 5.10 -7.38 18.58
C ALA A 59 4.35 -8.13 17.46
N TYR A 60 4.27 -7.54 16.28
CA TYR A 60 3.68 -8.21 15.11
C TYR A 60 4.50 -9.45 14.70
N THR A 61 5.82 -9.31 14.65
CA THR A 61 6.74 -10.42 14.34
C THR A 61 6.58 -11.60 15.29
N GLU A 62 6.48 -11.32 16.60
CA GLU A 62 6.32 -12.36 17.63
C GLU A 62 4.94 -13.04 17.57
N SER A 63 3.88 -12.29 17.25
CA SER A 63 2.51 -12.78 17.31
C SER A 63 2.01 -13.44 16.03
N ARG A 64 2.38 -12.92 14.86
CA ARG A 64 1.87 -13.32 13.55
C ARG A 64 2.93 -13.96 12.66
N GLY A 65 4.18 -13.51 12.77
CA GLY A 65 5.26 -13.88 11.87
C GLY A 65 5.07 -13.30 10.45
N TRP A 66 5.94 -13.71 9.54
CA TRP A 66 6.01 -13.16 8.20
C TRP A 66 5.95 -14.25 7.12
N VAL A 67 5.46 -13.86 5.96
CA VAL A 67 5.46 -14.72 4.75
C VAL A 67 6.85 -14.72 4.09
N PHE A 68 7.58 -13.62 4.22
CA PHE A 68 8.91 -13.42 3.64
C PHE A 68 9.98 -13.51 4.72
N ASP A 69 11.18 -14.01 4.39
CA ASP A 69 12.32 -14.10 5.30
C ASP A 69 12.78 -12.70 5.75
N ASP A 70 12.80 -11.73 4.82
CA ASP A 70 13.01 -10.31 5.11
C ASP A 70 11.78 -9.51 4.65
N PRO A 71 10.83 -9.25 5.55
CA PRO A 71 9.61 -8.53 5.18
C PRO A 71 9.87 -7.08 4.79
N LEU A 72 10.91 -6.43 5.36
CA LEU A 72 11.23 -5.03 5.05
C LEU A 72 11.71 -4.84 3.61
N GLU A 73 12.29 -5.89 3.00
CA GLU A 73 12.63 -5.87 1.57
C GLU A 73 11.40 -5.66 0.67
N TYR A 74 10.21 -6.11 1.14
CA TYR A 74 8.93 -5.99 0.43
C TYR A 74 8.11 -4.76 0.85
N MET A 75 8.69 -3.86 1.63
CA MET A 75 8.08 -2.60 2.06
C MET A 75 8.85 -1.40 1.45
N PRO A 76 8.72 -1.17 0.13
CA PRO A 76 9.52 -0.18 -0.58
C PRO A 76 8.98 1.24 -0.42
N GLY A 77 9.11 1.79 0.77
CA GLY A 77 8.62 3.10 1.16
C GLY A 77 9.27 3.60 2.44
N GLU A 78 8.80 4.72 2.96
CA GLU A 78 9.27 5.26 4.23
C GLU A 78 8.85 4.35 5.38
N HIS A 79 9.80 3.91 6.19
CA HIS A 79 9.57 3.13 7.40
C HIS A 79 9.38 4.08 8.58
N MET A 80 8.17 4.16 9.10
CA MET A 80 7.77 5.12 10.14
C MET A 80 7.58 4.40 11.47
N TYR A 81 8.45 4.70 12.41
CA TYR A 81 8.44 4.12 13.76
C TYR A 81 7.83 5.07 14.80
N ASN A 82 7.61 6.32 14.43
CA ASN A 82 7.09 7.36 15.31
C ASN A 82 6.42 8.48 14.51
N MET A 83 5.77 9.41 15.23
CA MET A 83 5.05 10.53 14.62
C MET A 83 5.94 11.47 13.81
N GLN A 84 7.22 11.65 14.19
CA GLN A 84 8.14 12.52 13.46
C GLN A 84 8.45 11.96 12.07
N ASP A 85 8.57 10.63 11.94
CA ASP A 85 8.78 9.97 10.64
C ASP A 85 7.57 10.19 9.74
N PHE A 86 6.36 10.07 10.30
CA PHE A 86 5.11 10.35 9.59
C PHE A 86 5.03 11.81 9.10
N GLU A 87 5.36 12.77 9.97
CA GLU A 87 5.38 14.20 9.59
C GLU A 87 6.39 14.46 8.47
N ASN A 88 7.58 13.84 8.53
CA ASN A 88 8.61 13.96 7.50
C ASN A 88 8.12 13.37 6.17
N PHE A 89 7.45 12.21 6.20
CA PHE A 89 6.87 11.60 5.01
C PHE A 89 5.85 12.54 4.34
N ILE A 90 4.93 13.13 5.11
CA ILE A 90 3.95 14.09 4.58
C ILE A 90 4.63 15.31 3.96
N LEU A 91 5.70 15.83 4.60
CA LEU A 91 6.47 16.95 4.06
C LEU A 91 7.19 16.58 2.75
N ASP A 92 7.74 15.38 2.65
CA ASP A 92 8.38 14.89 1.43
C ASP A 92 7.36 14.80 0.28
N ILE A 93 6.17 14.24 0.53
CA ILE A 93 5.09 14.22 -0.46
C ILE A 93 4.72 15.64 -0.92
N LYS A 94 4.50 16.55 0.03
CA LYS A 94 4.17 17.96 -0.27
C LYS A 94 5.21 18.64 -1.15
N ASN A 95 6.48 18.28 -0.97
CA ASN A 95 7.61 18.84 -1.70
C ASN A 95 7.93 18.08 -3.00
N GLY A 96 7.13 17.08 -3.36
CA GLY A 96 7.34 16.24 -4.55
C GLY A 96 8.58 15.36 -4.47
N LYS A 97 9.06 15.06 -3.25
CA LYS A 97 10.23 14.23 -3.03
C LYS A 97 9.82 12.76 -2.87
N ASP A 98 10.47 11.90 -3.62
CA ASP A 98 10.23 10.45 -3.64
C ASP A 98 11.56 9.71 -3.69
N ASN A 99 11.96 9.19 -2.54
CA ASN A 99 13.28 8.52 -2.37
C ASN A 99 13.23 7.02 -2.71
N TYR A 100 12.04 6.43 -2.90
CA TYR A 100 11.85 4.98 -2.93
C TYR A 100 11.39 4.45 -4.30
N LYS A 101 11.43 5.28 -5.34
CA LYS A 101 10.92 4.92 -6.67
C LYS A 101 11.61 3.69 -7.26
N GLU A 102 12.94 3.59 -7.13
CA GLU A 102 13.69 2.45 -7.65
C GLU A 102 13.38 1.16 -6.86
N GLN A 103 13.25 1.27 -5.53
CA GLN A 103 12.89 0.14 -4.69
C GLN A 103 11.49 -0.36 -5.03
N ARG A 104 10.51 0.56 -5.20
CA ARG A 104 9.16 0.20 -5.64
C ARG A 104 9.16 -0.52 -6.98
N ALA A 105 9.92 -0.05 -7.96
CA ALA A 105 10.05 -0.71 -9.25
C ALA A 105 10.61 -2.14 -9.11
N SER A 106 11.62 -2.32 -8.24
CA SER A 106 12.21 -3.64 -7.98
C SER A 106 11.21 -4.60 -7.33
N VAL A 107 10.50 -4.16 -6.28
CA VAL A 107 9.51 -5.00 -5.60
C VAL A 107 8.32 -5.29 -6.51
N ARG A 108 7.84 -4.29 -7.27
CA ARG A 108 6.79 -4.49 -8.27
C ARG A 108 7.14 -5.57 -9.29
N ALA A 109 8.38 -5.58 -9.78
CA ALA A 109 8.83 -6.60 -10.72
C ALA A 109 8.83 -8.02 -10.13
N LYS A 110 9.04 -8.16 -8.81
CA LYS A 110 8.97 -9.45 -8.10
C LYS A 110 7.53 -9.90 -7.82
N THR A 111 6.62 -8.97 -7.53
CA THR A 111 5.26 -9.25 -7.06
C THR A 111 4.21 -9.20 -8.16
N HIS A 112 4.44 -8.41 -9.22
CA HIS A 112 3.52 -8.19 -10.35
C HIS A 112 4.17 -8.56 -11.68
N ASN A 113 4.65 -9.78 -11.78
CA ASN A 113 5.24 -10.31 -13.03
C ASN A 113 4.20 -10.60 -14.13
N VAL A 114 2.92 -10.64 -13.77
CA VAL A 114 1.77 -10.70 -14.68
C VAL A 114 1.00 -9.40 -14.52
N CYS A 115 0.77 -8.67 -15.63
CA CYS A 115 0.16 -7.33 -15.58
C CYS A 115 -1.11 -7.20 -16.44
N ASP A 116 -1.60 -8.31 -17.03
CA ASP A 116 -2.78 -8.29 -17.91
C ASP A 116 -3.54 -9.62 -17.94
N ASN A 117 -4.79 -9.54 -18.36
CA ASN A 117 -5.64 -10.72 -18.65
C ASN A 117 -5.72 -11.76 -17.51
N TYR A 118 -5.65 -11.32 -16.25
CA TYR A 118 -5.61 -12.23 -15.10
C TYR A 118 -6.69 -13.31 -15.13
N CYS A 119 -7.95 -12.93 -15.35
CA CYS A 119 -9.06 -13.87 -15.39
C CYS A 119 -8.88 -14.90 -16.50
N GLN A 120 -8.51 -14.45 -17.71
CA GLN A 120 -8.30 -15.38 -18.84
C GLN A 120 -7.13 -16.33 -18.57
N ARG A 121 -6.03 -15.83 -18.01
CA ARG A 121 -4.88 -16.69 -17.63
C ARG A 121 -5.24 -17.76 -16.61
N VAL A 122 -6.12 -17.43 -15.64
CA VAL A 122 -6.64 -18.43 -14.69
C VAL A 122 -7.50 -19.46 -15.39
N LEU A 123 -8.41 -19.03 -16.28
CA LEU A 123 -9.26 -19.94 -17.07
C LEU A 123 -8.42 -20.87 -17.95
N ASP A 124 -7.43 -20.31 -18.65
CA ASP A 124 -6.52 -21.07 -19.53
C ASP A 124 -5.71 -22.10 -18.73
N TYR A 125 -5.18 -21.70 -17.56
CA TYR A 125 -4.41 -22.59 -16.69
C TYR A 125 -5.22 -23.81 -16.22
N PHE A 126 -6.50 -23.61 -15.90
CA PHE A 126 -7.41 -24.68 -15.47
C PHE A 126 -8.17 -25.33 -16.64
N ASN A 127 -7.90 -24.96 -17.90
CA ASN A 127 -8.60 -25.46 -19.10
C ASN A 127 -10.13 -25.27 -19.01
N ILE A 128 -10.57 -24.11 -18.45
CA ILE A 128 -11.98 -23.75 -18.34
C ILE A 128 -12.37 -22.94 -19.58
N THR A 129 -13.27 -23.48 -20.40
CA THR A 129 -13.90 -22.74 -21.50
C THR A 129 -15.26 -22.21 -21.04
N MET A 130 -15.48 -20.91 -21.24
CA MET A 130 -16.81 -20.29 -21.03
C MET A 130 -17.59 -20.26 -22.32
#